data_d2ebf726b2c36f0952fa22470d39025a
#
_entry.id   d2ebf726b2c36f0952fa22470d39025a
#
_cell.length_a   1.000
_cell.length_b   1.000
_cell.length_c   1.000
_cell.angle_alpha   90.00
_cell.angle_beta   90.00
_cell.angle_gamma   90.00
#
_symmetry.space_group_name_H-M   'P 1'
#
loop_
_entity.id
_entity.type
_entity.pdbx_description
1 polymer ?
#
loop_
_entity_poly.entity_id
_entity_poly.type
_entity_poly.pdbx_seq_one_letter_code
_entity_poly.pdbx_strand_id
1 'polypeptide(L)'
;MSYSRIKSFAKINLALNVIGKNLRLHKIESIVGFVSLHDVILIKEIKSRKHIISFNGKFSKDIHKKNTISKLLEVLEKEKLITGYKFEIKVYKHIPSKSGLGGGSMNAANILKYLIKKKFINPSKGQLISICKSVGSDVALGLNSTF
;
A
#
# COMPACT_ATOMS: atom_id res chain seq x y z
N MET A 1 -22.72 2.39 -3.38
CA MET A 1 -22.10 1.46 -2.42
C MET A 1 -21.54 2.22 -1.22
N SER A 2 -21.56 1.60 -0.06
CA SER A 2 -20.96 2.15 1.15
C SER A 2 -19.44 2.02 1.12
N TYR A 3 -18.73 2.87 1.87
CA TYR A 3 -17.30 2.72 2.08
C TYR A 3 -16.97 1.51 2.95
N SER A 4 -15.96 0.77 2.56
CA SER A 4 -15.24 -0.13 3.46
C SER A 4 -14.14 0.64 4.18
N ARG A 5 -14.00 0.41 5.49
CA ARG A 5 -12.99 1.05 6.33
C ARG A 5 -11.87 0.06 6.63
N ILE A 6 -10.63 0.51 6.43
CA ILE A 6 -9.41 -0.28 6.65
C ILE A 6 -8.50 0.52 7.59
N LYS A 7 -7.97 -0.15 8.61
CA LYS A 7 -6.86 0.38 9.43
C LYS A 7 -5.55 -0.08 8.82
N SER A 8 -4.66 0.85 8.53
CA SER A 8 -3.35 0.58 7.96
C SER A 8 -2.27 0.93 8.97
N PHE A 9 -1.78 -0.06 9.69
CA PHE A 9 -0.86 0.11 10.80
C PHE A 9 0.55 0.46 10.36
N ALA A 10 1.21 1.32 11.13
CA ALA A 10 2.62 1.65 10.95
C ALA A 10 3.50 0.44 11.28
N LYS A 11 4.61 0.31 10.54
CA LYS A 11 5.66 -0.67 10.82
C LYS A 11 6.85 0.01 11.48
N ILE A 12 7.54 -0.71 12.34
CA ILE A 12 8.85 -0.33 12.89
C ILE A 12 9.86 -1.44 12.62
N ASN A 13 11.10 -1.07 12.38
CA ASN A 13 12.22 -2.02 12.36
C ASN A 13 12.73 -2.16 13.78
N LEU A 14 12.57 -3.33 14.37
CA LEU A 14 13.10 -3.68 15.70
C LEU A 14 14.58 -4.02 15.64
N ALA A 15 15.01 -4.64 14.54
CA ALA A 15 16.41 -4.86 14.21
C ALA A 15 16.58 -4.71 12.70
N LEU A 16 17.69 -4.12 12.28
CA LEU A 16 18.06 -3.94 10.89
C LEU A 16 19.54 -4.20 10.73
N ASN A 17 19.89 -5.31 10.07
CA ASN A 17 21.26 -5.68 9.78
C ASN A 17 21.52 -5.64 8.28
N VAL A 18 22.60 -4.98 7.87
CA VAL A 18 23.08 -5.05 6.50
C VAL A 18 24.03 -6.25 6.42
N ILE A 19 23.58 -7.34 5.79
CA ILE A 19 24.32 -8.62 5.70
C ILE A 19 25.11 -8.77 4.41
N GLY A 20 24.98 -7.83 3.48
CA GLY A 20 25.73 -7.84 2.22
C GLY A 20 25.33 -6.73 1.29
N LYS A 21 26.13 -6.53 0.24
CA LYS A 21 25.91 -5.55 -0.80
C LYS A 21 26.01 -6.25 -2.17
N ASN A 22 24.97 -6.12 -2.99
CA ASN A 22 25.02 -6.38 -4.41
C ASN A 22 25.21 -5.06 -5.16
N LEU A 23 25.57 -5.11 -6.45
CA LEU A 23 25.92 -3.95 -7.28
C LEU A 23 24.97 -2.73 -7.17
N ARG A 24 23.70 -2.93 -6.75
CA ARG A 24 22.70 -1.86 -6.64
C ARG A 24 21.85 -1.90 -5.36
N LEU A 25 21.94 -2.96 -4.54
CA LEU A 25 21.06 -3.15 -3.37
C LEU A 25 21.86 -3.73 -2.20
N HIS A 26 21.53 -3.26 -1.00
CA HIS A 26 22.00 -3.89 0.24
C HIS A 26 21.09 -5.07 0.58
N LYS A 27 21.67 -6.21 0.91
CA LYS A 27 20.95 -7.31 1.55
C LYS A 27 20.69 -6.91 2.99
N ILE A 28 19.44 -6.88 3.39
CA ILE A 28 19.00 -6.45 4.71
C ILE A 28 18.28 -7.62 5.37
N GLU A 29 18.65 -7.90 6.60
CA GLU A 29 17.89 -8.71 7.54
C GLU A 29 17.21 -7.78 8.53
N SER A 30 15.89 -7.90 8.70
CA SER A 30 15.13 -7.02 9.58
C SER A 30 14.04 -7.78 10.32
N ILE A 31 13.93 -7.48 11.62
CA ILE A 31 12.76 -7.85 12.41
C ILE A 31 11.81 -6.64 12.38
N VAL A 32 10.62 -6.86 11.86
CA VAL A 32 9.60 -5.81 11.71
C VAL A 32 8.48 -6.07 12.70
N GLY A 33 8.11 -5.03 13.44
CA GLY A 33 6.92 -4.99 14.26
C GLY A 33 5.89 -4.01 13.71
N PHE A 34 4.62 -4.22 14.05
CA PHE A 34 3.55 -3.27 13.77
C PHE A 34 3.10 -2.62 15.06
N VAL A 35 2.77 -1.34 15.01
CA VAL A 35 2.35 -0.56 16.17
C VAL A 35 0.92 -0.07 15.99
N SER A 36 0.28 0.37 17.07
CA SER A 36 -1.13 0.82 17.04
C SER A 36 -1.39 2.10 16.25
N LEU A 37 -0.35 2.90 15.98
CA LEU A 37 -0.44 4.05 15.09
C LEU A 37 -0.84 3.60 13.69
N HIS A 38 -1.89 4.17 13.11
CA HIS A 38 -2.41 3.74 11.81
C HIS A 38 -3.06 4.86 11.03
N ASP A 39 -2.98 4.78 9.71
CA ASP A 39 -3.84 5.54 8.81
C ASP A 39 -5.21 4.85 8.69
N VAL A 40 -6.23 5.62 8.37
CA VAL A 40 -7.56 5.09 8.07
C VAL A 40 -7.83 5.27 6.59
N ILE A 41 -8.17 4.17 5.91
CA ILE A 41 -8.51 4.16 4.50
C ILE A 41 -9.99 3.87 4.35
N LEU A 42 -10.69 4.73 3.63
CA LEU A 42 -12.06 4.49 3.17
C LEU A 42 -12.01 4.20 1.67
N ILE A 43 -12.52 3.06 1.27
CA ILE A 43 -12.54 2.62 -0.13
C ILE A 43 -13.92 2.16 -0.54
N LYS A 44 -14.36 2.60 -1.72
CA LYS A 44 -15.57 2.09 -2.39
C LYS A 44 -15.38 2.03 -3.89
N GLU A 45 -16.09 1.14 -4.53
CA GLU A 45 -16.26 1.12 -5.98
C GLU A 45 -17.13 2.30 -6.43
N ILE A 46 -16.80 2.89 -7.57
CA ILE A 46 -17.52 4.00 -8.18
C ILE A 46 -17.70 3.79 -9.68
N LYS A 47 -18.79 4.35 -10.23
CA LYS A 47 -18.98 4.46 -11.68
C LYS A 47 -18.27 5.73 -12.15
N SER A 48 -17.04 5.60 -12.63
CA SER A 48 -16.21 6.73 -13.09
C SER A 48 -15.25 6.25 -14.18
N ARG A 49 -14.68 7.19 -14.93
CA ARG A 49 -13.61 6.89 -15.90
C ARG A 49 -12.25 6.73 -15.26
N LYS A 50 -12.06 7.28 -14.04
CA LYS A 50 -10.77 7.30 -13.33
C LYS A 50 -10.97 6.95 -11.86
N HIS A 51 -9.92 6.43 -11.23
CA HIS A 51 -9.84 6.34 -9.79
C HIS A 51 -9.79 7.73 -9.16
N ILE A 52 -10.36 7.89 -7.97
CA ILE A 52 -10.33 9.14 -7.19
C ILE A 52 -9.58 8.83 -5.90
N ILE A 53 -8.45 9.53 -5.67
CA ILE A 53 -7.63 9.37 -4.47
C ILE A 53 -7.55 10.72 -3.77
N SER A 54 -7.87 10.74 -2.49
CA SER A 54 -7.74 11.93 -1.65
C SER A 54 -7.07 11.62 -0.31
N PHE A 55 -6.33 12.60 0.19
CA PHE A 55 -5.63 12.50 1.46
C PHE A 55 -6.11 13.62 2.38
N ASN A 56 -6.37 13.27 3.63
CA ASN A 56 -6.82 14.16 4.69
C ASN A 56 -5.99 13.91 5.96
N GLY A 57 -6.10 14.82 6.93
CA GLY A 57 -5.42 14.69 8.21
C GLY A 57 -4.09 15.46 8.27
N LYS A 58 -3.47 15.42 9.45
CA LYS A 58 -2.30 16.24 9.81
C LYS A 58 -1.12 16.10 8.84
N PHE A 59 -0.90 14.90 8.31
CA PHE A 59 0.24 14.55 7.46
C PHE A 59 -0.12 14.37 5.99
N SER A 60 -1.23 14.98 5.53
CA SER A 60 -1.68 14.87 4.14
C SER A 60 -1.03 15.86 3.19
N LYS A 61 -0.52 16.98 3.68
CA LYS A 61 -0.04 18.13 2.86
C LYS A 61 1.17 17.79 1.98
N ASP A 62 2.02 16.85 2.43
CA ASP A 62 3.27 16.50 1.74
C ASP A 62 3.11 15.33 0.76
N ILE A 63 1.87 14.90 0.48
CA ILE A 63 1.63 13.77 -0.39
C ILE A 63 1.41 14.25 -1.83
N HIS A 64 2.34 13.86 -2.70
CA HIS A 64 2.27 14.17 -4.13
C HIS A 64 1.19 13.37 -4.85
N LYS A 65 0.77 13.86 -6.03
CA LYS A 65 -0.15 13.13 -6.93
C LYS A 65 0.37 11.73 -7.29
N LYS A 66 1.68 11.61 -7.52
CA LYS A 66 2.35 10.31 -7.66
C LYS A 66 2.76 9.81 -6.28
N ASN A 67 2.03 8.85 -5.77
CA ASN A 67 2.25 8.22 -4.46
C ASN A 67 2.11 6.69 -4.59
N THR A 68 2.32 5.96 -3.51
CA THR A 68 2.27 4.49 -3.53
C THR A 68 0.90 3.93 -3.91
N ILE A 69 -0.19 4.62 -3.59
CA ILE A 69 -1.54 4.18 -3.95
C ILE A 69 -1.80 4.40 -5.43
N SER A 70 -1.47 5.59 -5.97
CA SER A 70 -1.60 5.83 -7.41
C SER A 70 -0.76 4.87 -8.23
N LYS A 71 0.47 4.60 -7.77
CA LYS A 71 1.37 3.64 -8.42
C LYS A 71 0.83 2.21 -8.36
N LEU A 72 0.24 1.79 -7.23
CA LEU A 72 -0.43 0.50 -7.14
C LEU A 72 -1.53 0.36 -8.19
N LEU A 73 -2.44 1.35 -8.27
CA LEU A 73 -3.55 1.30 -9.22
C LEU A 73 -3.07 1.31 -10.68
N GLU A 74 -2.05 2.12 -11.01
CA GLU A 74 -1.41 2.13 -12.34
C GLU A 74 -0.82 0.76 -12.70
N VAL A 75 -0.13 0.10 -11.78
CA VAL A 75 0.43 -1.24 -11.99
C VAL A 75 -0.69 -2.27 -12.21
N LEU A 76 -1.74 -2.23 -11.39
CA LEU A 76 -2.88 -3.14 -11.52
C LEU A 76 -3.64 -2.94 -12.84
N GLU A 77 -3.77 -1.71 -13.33
CA GLU A 77 -4.34 -1.41 -14.64
C GLU A 77 -3.46 -1.93 -15.79
N LYS A 78 -2.13 -1.68 -15.71
CA LYS A 78 -1.15 -2.14 -16.70
C LYS A 78 -1.14 -3.66 -16.82
N GLU A 79 -1.21 -4.36 -15.69
CA GLU A 79 -1.29 -5.83 -15.62
C GLU A 79 -2.68 -6.37 -15.98
N LYS A 80 -3.64 -5.50 -16.35
CA LYS A 80 -5.03 -5.84 -16.67
C LYS A 80 -5.76 -6.61 -15.56
N LEU A 81 -5.35 -6.43 -14.30
CA LEU A 81 -5.97 -7.05 -13.15
C LEU A 81 -7.22 -6.32 -12.69
N ILE A 82 -7.25 -4.99 -12.82
CA ILE A 82 -8.45 -4.17 -12.58
C ILE A 82 -9.08 -3.81 -13.93
N THR A 83 -10.01 -4.63 -14.41
CA THR A 83 -10.74 -4.36 -15.65
C THR A 83 -12.17 -3.98 -15.30
N GLY A 84 -12.60 -2.78 -15.70
CA GLY A 84 -13.97 -2.31 -15.49
C GLY A 84 -14.27 -1.72 -14.11
N TYR A 85 -13.36 -1.85 -13.13
CA TYR A 85 -13.55 -1.29 -11.80
C TYR A 85 -12.80 0.02 -11.61
N LYS A 86 -13.45 1.01 -10.98
CA LYS A 86 -12.83 2.23 -10.49
C LYS A 86 -13.19 2.43 -9.02
N PHE A 87 -12.27 3.04 -8.28
CA PHE A 87 -12.40 3.18 -6.83
C PHE A 87 -12.24 4.64 -6.42
N GLU A 88 -13.02 5.05 -5.44
CA GLU A 88 -12.77 6.22 -4.63
C GLU A 88 -12.09 5.79 -3.33
N ILE A 89 -10.91 6.34 -3.08
CA ILE A 89 -10.05 6.02 -1.94
C ILE A 89 -9.75 7.31 -1.18
N LYS A 90 -10.17 7.37 0.08
CA LYS A 90 -9.89 8.48 1.00
C LYS A 90 -8.97 7.98 2.10
N VAL A 91 -7.83 8.63 2.28
CA VAL A 91 -6.84 8.26 3.30
C VAL A 91 -6.73 9.36 4.33
N TYR A 92 -7.01 9.03 5.58
CA TYR A 92 -6.79 9.90 6.73
C TYR A 92 -5.41 9.60 7.31
N LYS A 93 -4.48 10.54 7.10
CA LYS A 93 -3.06 10.40 7.45
C LYS A 93 -2.78 10.73 8.91
N HIS A 94 -2.50 9.68 9.68
CA HIS A 94 -1.98 9.79 11.05
C HIS A 94 -0.50 9.41 11.14
N ILE A 95 0.02 8.68 10.14
CA ILE A 95 1.42 8.31 10.06
C ILE A 95 2.16 9.41 9.30
N PRO A 96 3.22 10.01 9.89
CA PRO A 96 4.02 11.04 9.21
C PRO A 96 4.63 10.50 7.91
N SER A 97 4.67 11.35 6.89
CA SER A 97 5.36 11.04 5.63
C SER A 97 6.87 10.99 5.82
N LYS A 98 7.55 10.11 5.10
CA LYS A 98 9.02 9.97 5.14
C LYS A 98 9.62 9.70 6.53
N SER A 99 8.83 9.12 7.43
CA SER A 99 9.24 8.84 8.82
C SER A 99 9.93 7.49 9.02
N GLY A 100 10.07 6.67 7.98
CA GLY A 100 10.54 5.29 8.12
C GLY A 100 9.48 4.30 8.65
N LEU A 101 8.29 4.79 8.98
CA LEU A 101 7.18 3.98 9.54
C LEU A 101 6.37 3.23 8.48
N GLY A 102 6.77 3.30 7.22
CA GLY A 102 6.18 2.51 6.13
C GLY A 102 4.74 2.91 5.74
N GLY A 103 4.23 4.07 6.17
CA GLY A 103 2.83 4.45 6.01
C GLY A 103 2.30 4.30 4.58
N GLY A 104 3.02 4.81 3.58
CA GLY A 104 2.62 4.71 2.18
C GLY A 104 2.60 3.27 1.67
N SER A 105 3.62 2.48 1.97
CA SER A 105 3.72 1.07 1.55
C SER A 105 2.66 0.21 2.23
N MET A 106 2.40 0.47 3.52
CA MET A 106 1.34 -0.24 4.26
C MET A 106 -0.05 0.10 3.72
N ASN A 107 -0.29 1.36 3.35
CA ASN A 107 -1.55 1.76 2.72
C ASN A 107 -1.77 1.01 1.40
N ALA A 108 -0.75 0.96 0.53
CA ALA A 108 -0.81 0.22 -0.72
C ALA A 108 -1.05 -1.29 -0.49
N ALA A 109 -0.33 -1.90 0.45
CA ALA A 109 -0.48 -3.31 0.81
C ALA A 109 -1.90 -3.63 1.30
N ASN A 110 -2.46 -2.81 2.18
CA ASN A 110 -3.80 -3.03 2.73
C ASN A 110 -4.90 -2.82 1.67
N ILE A 111 -4.72 -1.89 0.74
CA ILE A 111 -5.63 -1.74 -0.41
C ILE A 111 -5.54 -2.99 -1.30
N LEU A 112 -4.33 -3.47 -1.61
CA LEU A 112 -4.13 -4.68 -2.41
C LEU A 112 -4.80 -5.90 -1.75
N LYS A 113 -4.60 -6.11 -0.44
CA LYS A 113 -5.30 -7.15 0.34
C LYS A 113 -6.82 -7.04 0.24
N TYR A 114 -7.34 -5.83 0.37
CA TYR A 114 -8.77 -5.57 0.24
C TYR A 114 -9.31 -5.96 -1.13
N LEU A 115 -8.63 -5.55 -2.21
CA LEU A 115 -9.05 -5.86 -3.58
C LEU A 115 -9.06 -7.36 -3.85
N ILE A 116 -8.06 -8.09 -3.35
CA ILE A 116 -8.00 -9.57 -3.42
C ILE A 116 -9.13 -10.20 -2.60
N LYS A 117 -9.29 -9.79 -1.35
CA LYS A 117 -10.31 -10.35 -0.44
C LYS A 117 -11.73 -10.14 -0.98
N LYS A 118 -11.99 -9.00 -1.59
CA LYS A 118 -13.29 -8.68 -2.21
C LYS A 118 -13.45 -9.26 -3.61
N LYS A 119 -12.45 -9.99 -4.12
CA LYS A 119 -12.46 -10.64 -5.44
C LYS A 119 -12.58 -9.65 -6.62
N PHE A 120 -12.16 -8.39 -6.43
CA PHE A 120 -12.00 -7.45 -7.53
C PHE A 120 -10.84 -7.82 -8.44
N ILE A 121 -9.81 -8.45 -7.85
CA ILE A 121 -8.62 -8.95 -8.55
C ILE A 121 -8.26 -10.34 -8.06
N ASN A 122 -7.61 -11.12 -8.92
CA ASN A 122 -7.10 -12.45 -8.58
C ASN A 122 -5.70 -12.64 -9.17
N PRO A 123 -4.67 -11.98 -8.60
CA PRO A 123 -3.31 -12.08 -9.11
C PRO A 123 -2.70 -13.45 -8.83
N SER A 124 -1.92 -13.97 -9.77
CA SER A 124 -1.04 -15.11 -9.53
C SER A 124 0.07 -14.74 -8.54
N LYS A 125 0.75 -15.74 -7.97
CA LYS A 125 1.89 -15.52 -7.06
C LYS A 125 2.99 -14.69 -7.73
N GLY A 126 3.29 -14.96 -9.01
CA GLY A 126 4.28 -14.21 -9.78
C GLY A 126 3.87 -12.75 -10.00
N GLN A 127 2.61 -12.50 -10.34
CA GLN A 127 2.07 -11.14 -10.47
C GLN A 127 2.11 -10.39 -9.13
N LEU A 128 1.79 -11.06 -8.02
CA LEU A 128 1.83 -10.44 -6.70
C LEU A 128 3.25 -9.98 -6.33
N ILE A 129 4.26 -10.81 -6.60
CA ILE A 129 5.67 -10.45 -6.40
C ILE A 129 6.06 -9.25 -7.28
N SER A 130 5.65 -9.26 -8.55
CA SER A 130 5.93 -8.18 -9.51
C SER A 130 5.30 -6.86 -9.05
N ILE A 131 4.04 -6.89 -8.59
CA ILE A 131 3.32 -5.73 -8.06
C ILE A 131 4.07 -5.15 -6.84
N CYS A 132 4.44 -5.99 -5.87
CA CYS A 132 5.18 -5.55 -4.69
C CYS A 132 6.50 -4.87 -5.04
N LYS A 133 7.29 -5.48 -5.93
CA LYS A 133 8.57 -4.90 -6.39
C LYS A 133 8.37 -3.57 -7.10
N SER A 134 7.32 -3.44 -7.90
CA SER A 134 7.04 -2.22 -8.66
C SER A 134 6.54 -1.08 -7.79
N VAL A 135 5.71 -1.36 -6.77
CA VAL A 135 5.08 -0.35 -5.93
C VAL A 135 6.02 0.15 -4.83
N GLY A 136 6.67 -0.77 -4.13
CA GLY A 136 7.63 -0.44 -3.06
C GLY A 136 8.09 -1.67 -2.29
N SER A 137 9.33 -1.65 -1.82
CA SER A 137 9.97 -2.79 -1.14
C SER A 137 9.21 -3.29 0.10
N ASP A 138 8.58 -2.38 0.84
CA ASP A 138 7.88 -2.71 2.09
C ASP A 138 6.43 -3.21 1.86
N VAL A 139 5.91 -3.15 0.64
CA VAL A 139 4.53 -3.61 0.34
C VAL A 139 4.36 -5.10 0.66
N ALA A 140 5.37 -5.90 0.36
CA ALA A 140 5.35 -7.35 0.66
C ALA A 140 5.22 -7.64 2.16
N LEU A 141 5.79 -6.79 3.03
CA LEU A 141 5.67 -6.92 4.49
C LEU A 141 4.21 -6.76 4.93
N GLY A 142 3.51 -5.76 4.37
CA GLY A 142 2.11 -5.51 4.68
C GLY A 142 1.17 -6.62 4.21
N LEU A 143 1.51 -7.34 3.14
CA LEU A 143 0.72 -8.47 2.66
C LEU A 143 0.73 -9.66 3.62
N ASN A 144 1.84 -9.88 4.31
CA ASN A 144 2.02 -10.98 5.25
C ASN A 144 1.54 -10.64 6.67
N SER A 145 1.16 -9.39 6.93
CA SER A 145 0.63 -9.01 8.23
C SER A 145 -0.77 -9.59 8.45
N THR A 146 -0.94 -10.34 9.51
CA THR A 146 -2.23 -10.82 10.01
C THR A 146 -2.75 -9.85 11.06
N PHE A 147 -3.67 -8.99 10.68
CA PHE A 147 -4.47 -8.16 11.59
C PHE A 147 -5.95 -8.26 11.23
#